data_241856ddb01390ffdafca6fc7ad21edc
#
_entry.id   241856ddb01390ffdafca6fc7ad21edc
#
_cell.length_a   1.000
_cell.length_b   1.000
_cell.length_c   1.000
_cell.angle_alpha   90.00
_cell.angle_beta   90.00
_cell.angle_gamma   90.00
#
_symmetry.space_group_name_H-M   'P 1'
#
loop_
_entity.id
_entity.type
_entity.pdbx_description
1 polymer ?
#
loop_
_entity_poly.entity_id
_entity_poly.type
_entity_poly.pdbx_seq_one_letter_code
_entity_poly.pdbx_strand_id
1 'polypeptide(L)'
;MRRYSIDELRQMRESEDRIEFKKGENGNVSYNGRGSNKPNERRRCILGYVAALCNEGGGRIVIGMHDNYPHAVTGTSQCENALGQLESDIYRDMGVRPDVYELFEEGSDKRVLVIEVPGRPIGKVFKFEDVALMRVGEELKPMSDAMYLKILQESEPDYSDKVCEGMTLDDLDQAAITKMKQNYASKWNKPEFEQLPTL
;
A
#
# COMPACT_ATOMS: atom_id res chain seq x y z
N MET A 1 -0.22 -11.21 5.28
CA MET A 1 -0.78 -10.85 3.96
C MET A 1 -1.29 -12.13 3.26
N ARG A 2 -2.30 -12.03 2.38
CA ARG A 2 -2.76 -13.18 1.57
C ARG A 2 -1.74 -13.42 0.47
N ARG A 3 -1.29 -14.66 0.31
CA ARG A 3 -0.48 -15.07 -0.84
C ARG A 3 -1.38 -15.56 -1.97
N TYR A 4 -1.04 -15.23 -3.18
CA TYR A 4 -1.79 -15.54 -4.39
C TYR A 4 -1.16 -16.74 -5.10
N SER A 5 -1.98 -17.51 -5.80
CA SER A 5 -1.50 -18.53 -6.75
C SER A 5 -1.19 -17.91 -8.11
N ILE A 6 -0.45 -18.63 -8.98
CA ILE A 6 -0.18 -18.20 -10.35
C ILE A 6 -1.49 -18.01 -11.13
N ASP A 7 -2.48 -18.87 -10.93
CA ASP A 7 -3.76 -18.77 -11.63
C ASP A 7 -4.59 -17.56 -11.18
N GLU A 8 -4.52 -17.20 -9.89
CA GLU A 8 -5.11 -15.95 -9.41
C GLU A 8 -4.39 -14.74 -10.02
N LEU A 9 -3.05 -14.76 -10.08
CA LEU A 9 -2.28 -13.67 -10.70
C LEU A 9 -2.60 -13.51 -12.18
N ARG A 10 -2.83 -14.59 -12.92
CA ARG A 10 -3.23 -14.55 -14.35
C ARG A 10 -4.55 -13.84 -14.59
N GLN A 11 -5.44 -13.78 -13.63
CA GLN A 11 -6.74 -13.11 -13.75
C GLN A 11 -6.68 -11.61 -13.38
N MET A 12 -5.57 -11.14 -12.83
CA MET A 12 -5.42 -9.77 -12.38
C MET A 12 -5.08 -8.83 -13.55
N ARG A 13 -5.45 -7.56 -13.38
CA ARG A 13 -5.18 -6.49 -14.34
C ARG A 13 -4.37 -5.38 -13.69
N GLU A 14 -3.31 -4.94 -14.35
CA GLU A 14 -2.41 -3.89 -13.82
C GLU A 14 -3.15 -2.60 -13.44
N SER A 15 -4.16 -2.24 -14.21
CA SER A 15 -4.95 -1.02 -13.99
C SER A 15 -5.91 -1.09 -12.80
N GLU A 16 -6.35 -2.29 -12.41
CA GLU A 16 -7.44 -2.48 -11.43
C GLU A 16 -6.92 -3.06 -10.11
N ASP A 17 -5.95 -3.98 -10.17
CA ASP A 17 -5.55 -4.81 -9.03
C ASP A 17 -4.28 -4.33 -8.32
N ARG A 18 -3.77 -3.15 -8.67
CA ARG A 18 -2.51 -2.61 -8.14
C ARG A 18 -1.36 -3.61 -8.24
N ILE A 19 -1.24 -4.21 -9.39
CA ILE A 19 -0.22 -5.18 -9.74
C ILE A 19 0.67 -4.65 -10.85
N GLU A 20 1.93 -5.03 -10.85
CA GLU A 20 2.91 -4.72 -11.89
C GLU A 20 3.57 -6.00 -12.34
N PHE A 21 3.39 -6.39 -13.60
CA PHE A 21 4.02 -7.56 -14.17
C PHE A 21 5.34 -7.21 -14.85
N LYS A 22 6.35 -8.08 -14.67
CA LYS A 22 7.66 -7.97 -15.31
C LYS A 22 8.11 -9.33 -15.84
N LYS A 23 8.53 -9.33 -17.08
CA LYS A 23 9.04 -10.54 -17.73
C LYS A 23 10.26 -11.07 -17.03
N GLY A 24 11.02 -11.48 -16.78
CA GLY A 24 12.24 -12.01 -16.19
C GLY A 24 13.19 -12.63 -17.21
N GLU A 25 12.83 -12.58 -18.50
CA GLU A 25 13.47 -13.42 -19.54
C GLU A 25 14.91 -13.04 -19.92
N ASN A 26 15.31 -11.78 -19.83
CA ASN A 26 16.61 -11.30 -20.33
C ASN A 26 17.39 -10.47 -19.33
N GLY A 27 17.19 -10.73 -18.11
CA GLY A 27 17.84 -9.99 -17.04
C GLY A 27 16.83 -9.68 -15.94
N ASN A 28 17.37 -9.61 -14.78
CA ASN A 28 16.64 -9.26 -13.59
C ASN A 28 16.12 -7.82 -13.73
N VAL A 29 14.94 -7.55 -13.21
CA VAL A 29 14.45 -6.19 -13.05
C VAL A 29 15.48 -5.44 -12.20
N SER A 30 15.95 -4.29 -12.67
CA SER A 30 16.92 -3.50 -11.91
C SER A 30 16.37 -3.18 -10.53
N TYR A 31 17.18 -3.37 -9.50
CA TYR A 31 16.78 -3.05 -8.13
C TYR A 31 16.58 -1.54 -7.92
N ASN A 32 17.55 -0.72 -8.36
CA ASN A 32 17.60 0.71 -8.11
C ASN A 32 17.82 1.56 -9.38
N GLY A 33 17.64 0.97 -10.56
CA GLY A 33 17.75 1.66 -11.84
C GLY A 33 19.16 2.05 -12.27
N ARG A 34 20.20 1.64 -11.55
CA ARG A 34 21.59 1.89 -11.96
C ARG A 34 21.86 1.26 -13.33
N GLY A 35 22.45 2.05 -14.24
CA GLY A 35 22.79 1.62 -15.60
C GLY A 35 22.09 2.42 -16.70
N SER A 36 21.04 3.19 -16.41
CA SER A 36 20.46 4.13 -17.35
C SER A 36 20.76 5.59 -16.98
N ASN A 37 21.15 6.38 -17.98
CA ASN A 37 21.36 7.82 -17.83
C ASN A 37 20.04 8.61 -17.93
N LYS A 38 18.95 7.99 -18.34
CA LYS A 38 17.65 8.64 -18.46
C LYS A 38 16.82 8.49 -17.19
N PRO A 39 16.43 9.58 -16.51
CA PRO A 39 15.73 9.50 -15.22
C PRO A 39 14.47 8.64 -15.25
N ASN A 40 13.66 8.73 -16.29
CA ASN A 40 12.43 7.96 -16.41
C ASN A 40 12.68 6.44 -16.56
N GLU A 41 13.76 6.06 -17.23
CA GLU A 41 14.15 4.64 -17.35
C GLU A 41 14.72 4.12 -16.02
N ARG A 42 15.55 4.91 -15.32
CA ARG A 42 16.08 4.53 -14.01
C ARG A 42 14.98 4.25 -13.00
N ARG A 43 13.92 5.07 -13.00
CA ARG A 43 12.81 4.91 -12.07
C ARG A 43 11.97 3.66 -12.32
N ARG A 44 12.03 3.05 -13.51
CA ARG A 44 11.38 1.77 -13.82
C ARG A 44 12.17 0.58 -13.24
N CYS A 45 12.33 0.59 -11.94
CA CYS A 45 13.07 -0.39 -11.16
C CYS A 45 12.25 -0.82 -9.94
N ILE A 46 12.70 -1.82 -9.19
CA ILE A 46 11.98 -2.33 -8.01
C ILE A 46 11.67 -1.19 -7.04
N LEU A 47 12.66 -0.38 -6.66
CA LEU A 47 12.44 0.71 -5.69
C LEU A 47 11.47 1.78 -6.22
N GLY A 48 11.50 2.09 -7.51
CA GLY A 48 10.55 3.03 -8.12
C GLY A 48 9.11 2.51 -8.06
N TYR A 49 8.89 1.24 -8.38
CA TYR A 49 7.56 0.63 -8.27
C TYR A 49 7.12 0.45 -6.81
N VAL A 50 8.03 0.14 -5.89
CA VAL A 50 7.73 0.12 -4.44
C VAL A 50 7.24 1.49 -3.99
N ALA A 51 7.92 2.59 -4.35
CA ALA A 51 7.48 3.94 -4.01
C ALA A 51 6.07 4.24 -4.56
N ALA A 52 5.83 3.92 -5.84
CA ALA A 52 4.53 4.16 -6.47
C ALA A 52 3.40 3.35 -5.82
N LEU A 53 3.59 2.04 -5.65
CA LEU A 53 2.60 1.16 -5.04
C LEU A 53 2.30 1.56 -3.59
N CYS A 54 3.31 1.93 -2.79
CA CYS A 54 3.08 2.50 -1.46
C CYS A 54 2.14 3.71 -1.51
N ASN A 55 2.41 4.66 -2.42
CA ASN A 55 1.62 5.87 -2.58
C ASN A 55 0.18 5.59 -3.04
N GLU A 56 -0.05 4.50 -3.77
CA GLU A 56 -1.36 4.04 -4.24
C GLU A 56 -2.13 3.21 -3.20
N GLY A 57 -1.57 3.00 -2.01
CA GLY A 57 -2.20 2.23 -0.94
C GLY A 57 -1.81 0.77 -0.88
N GLY A 58 -0.67 0.42 -1.46
CA GLY A 58 -0.13 -0.93 -1.55
C GLY A 58 -0.43 -1.63 -2.87
N GLY A 59 0.18 -2.78 -3.07
CA GLY A 59 0.03 -3.58 -4.29
C GLY A 59 1.13 -4.61 -4.41
N ARG A 60 1.41 -5.09 -5.62
CA ARG A 60 2.42 -6.13 -5.82
C ARG A 60 3.20 -5.96 -7.10
N ILE A 61 4.46 -6.42 -7.06
CA ILE A 61 5.32 -6.55 -8.23
C ILE A 61 5.51 -8.04 -8.48
N VAL A 62 5.21 -8.49 -9.68
CA VAL A 62 5.31 -9.89 -10.10
C VAL A 62 6.38 -10.00 -11.19
N ILE A 63 7.45 -10.71 -10.89
CA ILE A 63 8.59 -10.88 -11.82
C ILE A 63 8.64 -12.33 -12.29
N GLY A 64 8.70 -12.53 -13.60
CA GLY A 64 8.66 -13.83 -14.25
C GLY A 64 7.31 -14.14 -14.90
N MET A 65 6.46 -13.13 -15.07
CA MET A 65 5.23 -13.23 -15.85
C MET A 65 5.17 -12.10 -16.89
N HIS A 66 4.48 -12.37 -18.00
CA HIS A 66 4.31 -11.40 -19.08
C HIS A 66 3.31 -10.30 -18.68
N ASP A 67 3.58 -9.07 -19.08
CA ASP A 67 2.69 -7.92 -18.90
C ASP A 67 1.36 -8.03 -19.68
N ASN A 68 1.36 -8.73 -20.81
CA ASN A 68 0.15 -8.93 -21.61
C ASN A 68 -0.67 -10.13 -21.11
N TYR A 69 -1.97 -9.93 -20.98
CA TYR A 69 -2.92 -11.01 -20.72
C TYR A 69 -2.77 -12.16 -21.72
N PRO A 70 -2.81 -13.44 -21.32
CA PRO A 70 -3.15 -13.98 -20.01
C PRO A 70 -1.97 -14.12 -19.02
N HIS A 71 -1.00 -13.25 -19.07
CA HIS A 71 0.17 -13.19 -18.19
C HIS A 71 0.95 -14.52 -18.14
N ALA A 72 1.40 -14.97 -19.33
CA ALA A 72 2.16 -16.21 -19.46
C ALA A 72 3.40 -16.19 -18.55
N VAL A 73 3.68 -17.31 -17.89
CA VAL A 73 4.87 -17.45 -17.04
C VAL A 73 6.10 -17.56 -17.92
N THR A 74 7.03 -16.62 -17.73
CA THR A 74 8.33 -16.57 -18.42
C THR A 74 9.45 -17.13 -17.55
N GLY A 75 9.27 -17.04 -16.22
CA GLY A 75 10.25 -17.45 -15.23
C GLY A 75 11.27 -16.35 -14.88
N THR A 76 11.89 -16.45 -13.71
CA THR A 76 12.96 -15.55 -13.26
C THR A 76 13.91 -16.24 -12.29
N SER A 77 15.20 -15.91 -12.39
CA SER A 77 16.23 -16.29 -11.42
C SER A 77 16.54 -15.17 -10.42
N GLN A 78 15.81 -14.05 -10.50
CA GLN A 78 16.06 -12.89 -9.64
C GLN A 78 15.91 -13.24 -8.16
N CYS A 79 16.93 -12.89 -7.36
CA CYS A 79 16.95 -13.13 -5.91
C CYS A 79 16.71 -14.59 -5.52
N GLU A 80 17.06 -15.55 -6.38
CA GLU A 80 17.02 -16.96 -6.04
C GLU A 80 17.87 -17.22 -4.81
N ASN A 81 17.30 -17.89 -3.81
CA ASN A 81 17.90 -18.12 -2.48
C ASN A 81 18.23 -16.83 -1.67
N ALA A 82 17.73 -15.67 -2.05
CA ALA A 82 18.03 -14.38 -1.42
C ALA A 82 16.78 -13.52 -1.14
N LEU A 83 15.61 -14.14 -0.90
CA LEU A 83 14.35 -13.42 -0.67
C LEU A 83 14.43 -12.50 0.56
N GLY A 84 14.92 -13.00 1.68
CA GLY A 84 15.11 -12.21 2.91
C GLY A 84 16.12 -11.07 2.74
N GLN A 85 17.11 -11.23 1.86
CA GLN A 85 18.02 -10.13 1.53
C GLN A 85 17.30 -9.02 0.76
N LEU A 86 16.44 -9.38 -0.19
CA LEU A 86 15.64 -8.40 -0.94
C LEU A 86 14.69 -7.63 -0.01
N GLU A 87 14.02 -8.31 0.92
CA GLU A 87 13.19 -7.66 1.95
C GLU A 87 13.99 -6.66 2.79
N SER A 88 15.16 -7.09 3.26
CA SER A 88 16.05 -6.27 4.09
C SER A 88 16.58 -5.06 3.33
N ASP A 89 16.92 -5.23 2.06
CA ASP A 89 17.41 -4.14 1.21
C ASP A 89 16.31 -3.12 0.93
N ILE A 90 15.09 -3.55 0.61
CA ILE A 90 13.94 -2.64 0.42
C ILE A 90 13.65 -1.90 1.72
N TYR A 91 13.68 -2.59 2.86
CA TYR A 91 13.47 -1.94 4.15
C TYR A 91 14.55 -0.90 4.45
N ARG A 92 15.82 -1.21 4.23
CA ARG A 92 16.94 -0.29 4.42
C ARG A 92 16.81 0.96 3.55
N ASP A 93 16.47 0.79 2.27
CA ASP A 93 16.52 1.86 1.28
C ASP A 93 15.24 2.70 1.22
N MET A 94 14.09 2.12 1.60
CA MET A 94 12.79 2.77 1.51
C MET A 94 12.04 2.89 2.84
N GLY A 95 12.48 2.17 3.89
CA GLY A 95 11.71 2.07 5.14
C GLY A 95 10.37 1.33 4.98
N VAL A 96 10.26 0.50 3.95
CA VAL A 96 9.08 -0.30 3.63
C VAL A 96 9.40 -1.76 3.90
N ARG A 97 8.54 -2.46 4.63
CA ARG A 97 8.67 -3.90 4.87
C ARG A 97 7.73 -4.66 3.93
N PRO A 98 8.23 -5.15 2.78
CA PRO A 98 7.44 -5.98 1.88
C PRO A 98 7.31 -7.41 2.43
N ASP A 99 6.39 -8.20 1.86
CA ASP A 99 6.40 -9.67 1.97
C ASP A 99 6.86 -10.22 0.61
N VAL A 100 7.97 -10.94 0.61
CA VAL A 100 8.57 -11.47 -0.62
C VAL A 100 8.47 -12.99 -0.62
N TYR A 101 7.89 -13.55 -1.69
CA TYR A 101 7.75 -14.98 -1.84
C TYR A 101 7.90 -15.42 -3.29
N GLU A 102 8.06 -16.71 -3.48
CA GLU A 102 8.18 -17.32 -4.80
C GLU A 102 7.07 -18.33 -5.04
N LEU A 103 6.72 -18.47 -6.31
CA LEU A 103 5.76 -19.44 -6.82
C LEU A 103 6.41 -20.22 -7.96
N PHE A 104 5.96 -21.43 -8.16
CA PHE A 104 6.41 -22.28 -9.26
C PHE A 104 5.20 -22.68 -10.11
N GLU A 105 5.36 -22.58 -11.44
CA GLU A 105 4.33 -23.00 -12.36
C GLU A 105 4.21 -24.52 -12.34
N GLU A 106 3.00 -25.02 -12.18
CA GLU A 106 2.73 -26.45 -12.16
C GLU A 106 3.14 -27.10 -13.51
N GLY A 107 3.90 -28.19 -13.44
CA GLY A 107 4.40 -28.92 -14.61
C GLY A 107 5.58 -28.24 -15.32
N SER A 108 6.14 -27.18 -14.77
CA SER A 108 7.35 -26.55 -15.27
C SER A 108 8.27 -26.11 -14.11
N ASP A 109 9.57 -25.89 -14.41
CA ASP A 109 10.53 -25.36 -13.45
C ASP A 109 10.54 -23.82 -13.40
N LYS A 110 9.54 -23.17 -14.01
CA LYS A 110 9.49 -21.73 -14.09
C LYS A 110 9.06 -21.12 -12.76
N ARG A 111 9.95 -20.30 -12.23
CA ARG A 111 9.76 -19.60 -10.97
C ARG A 111 9.23 -18.18 -11.20
N VAL A 112 8.32 -17.73 -10.36
CA VAL A 112 7.77 -16.38 -10.30
C VAL A 112 8.11 -15.78 -8.95
N LEU A 113 8.65 -14.57 -8.93
CA LEU A 113 8.95 -13.80 -7.73
C LEU A 113 7.83 -12.78 -7.51
N VAL A 114 7.26 -12.76 -6.31
CA VAL A 114 6.22 -11.80 -5.92
C VAL A 114 6.73 -10.95 -4.77
N ILE A 115 6.59 -9.63 -4.91
CA ILE A 115 6.91 -8.63 -3.89
C ILE A 115 5.61 -7.92 -3.53
N GLU A 116 5.01 -8.27 -2.39
CA GLU A 116 3.84 -7.60 -1.85
C GLU A 116 4.26 -6.33 -1.13
N VAL A 117 3.82 -5.20 -1.61
CA VAL A 117 4.16 -3.87 -1.11
C VAL A 117 3.02 -3.34 -0.24
N PRO A 118 3.26 -2.99 1.02
CA PRO A 118 2.22 -2.41 1.88
C PRO A 118 1.86 -0.99 1.43
N GLY A 119 0.66 -0.56 1.78
CA GLY A 119 0.26 0.83 1.64
C GLY A 119 1.05 1.76 2.55
N ARG A 120 1.18 3.02 2.15
CA ARG A 120 1.80 4.06 2.96
C ARG A 120 0.98 4.38 4.22
N PRO A 121 1.62 4.84 5.29
CA PRO A 121 0.91 5.49 6.39
C PRO A 121 0.21 6.78 5.93
N ILE A 122 -0.80 7.19 6.68
CA ILE A 122 -1.54 8.44 6.48
C ILE A 122 -0.56 9.62 6.49
N GLY A 123 -0.74 10.56 5.58
CA GLY A 123 0.08 11.76 5.48
C GLY A 123 1.53 11.54 4.98
N LYS A 124 1.95 10.29 4.73
CA LYS A 124 3.31 9.98 4.27
C LYS A 124 3.35 9.76 2.76
N VAL A 125 4.30 10.40 2.10
CA VAL A 125 4.60 10.19 0.67
C VAL A 125 5.94 9.50 0.53
N PHE A 126 6.00 8.42 -0.25
CA PHE A 126 7.24 7.74 -0.61
C PHE A 126 7.83 8.34 -1.88
N LYS A 127 9.14 8.52 -1.88
CA LYS A 127 9.90 9.08 -3.00
C LYS A 127 11.02 8.13 -3.41
N PHE A 128 11.31 8.10 -4.68
CA PHE A 128 12.52 7.48 -5.21
C PHE A 128 13.25 8.51 -6.08
N GLU A 129 14.55 8.70 -5.86
CA GLU A 129 15.35 9.78 -6.46
C GLU A 129 14.69 11.15 -6.26
N ASP A 130 14.24 11.46 -5.04
CA ASP A 130 13.54 12.69 -4.65
C ASP A 130 12.21 12.97 -5.37
N VAL A 131 11.71 12.01 -6.16
CA VAL A 131 10.46 12.12 -6.89
C VAL A 131 9.39 11.23 -6.26
N ALA A 132 8.26 11.82 -5.90
CA ALA A 132 7.06 11.06 -5.57
C ALA A 132 6.50 10.43 -6.85
N LEU A 133 6.41 9.10 -6.86
CA LEU A 133 5.97 8.33 -8.02
C LEU A 133 4.57 7.77 -7.82
N MET A 134 3.86 7.61 -8.93
CA MET A 134 2.60 6.88 -9.03
C MET A 134 2.49 6.21 -10.40
N ARG A 135 1.60 5.26 -10.55
CA ARG A 135 1.26 4.70 -11.86
C ARG A 135 0.09 5.46 -12.46
N VAL A 136 0.16 5.71 -13.76
CA VAL A 136 -0.91 6.28 -14.58
C VAL A 136 -1.11 5.36 -15.77
N GLY A 137 -2.13 4.51 -15.70
CA GLY A 137 -2.22 3.34 -16.56
C GLY A 137 -1.04 2.41 -16.29
N GLU A 138 -0.32 2.01 -17.32
CA GLU A 138 0.86 1.14 -17.25
C GLU A 138 2.18 1.92 -17.08
N GLU A 139 2.12 3.25 -16.95
CA GLU A 139 3.32 4.08 -16.89
C GLU A 139 3.62 4.60 -15.49
N LEU A 140 4.88 4.49 -15.09
CA LEU A 140 5.39 5.13 -13.89
C LEU A 140 5.66 6.60 -14.15
N LYS A 141 4.95 7.49 -13.45
CA LYS A 141 4.98 8.94 -13.61
C LYS A 141 5.27 9.66 -12.29
N PRO A 142 5.83 10.87 -12.34
CA PRO A 142 5.81 11.76 -11.18
C PRO A 142 4.37 12.05 -10.76
N MET A 143 4.12 12.03 -9.44
CA MET A 143 2.84 12.40 -8.85
C MET A 143 2.58 13.90 -9.08
N SER A 144 1.33 14.27 -9.36
CA SER A 144 0.96 15.69 -9.47
C SER A 144 1.00 16.36 -8.09
N ASP A 145 1.28 17.68 -8.08
CA ASP A 145 1.30 18.47 -6.85
C ASP A 145 -0.03 18.40 -6.08
N ALA A 146 -1.15 18.36 -6.80
CA ALA A 146 -2.47 18.25 -6.20
C ALA A 146 -2.65 16.93 -5.43
N MET A 147 -2.20 15.81 -5.99
CA MET A 147 -2.23 14.51 -5.31
C MET A 147 -1.24 14.46 -4.14
N TYR A 148 -0.05 15.01 -4.33
CA TYR A 148 0.96 15.12 -3.29
C TYR A 148 0.41 15.88 -2.09
N LEU A 149 -0.18 17.06 -2.30
CA LEU A 149 -0.79 17.88 -1.25
C LEU A 149 -1.98 17.17 -0.60
N LYS A 150 -2.81 16.47 -1.39
CA LYS A 150 -3.92 15.68 -0.84
C LYS A 150 -3.43 14.63 0.16
N ILE A 151 -2.36 13.92 -0.16
CA ILE A 151 -1.78 12.93 0.76
C ILE A 151 -1.24 13.60 2.02
N LEU A 152 -0.54 14.73 1.91
CA LEU A 152 0.00 15.43 3.07
C LEU A 152 -1.09 16.01 3.99
N GLN A 153 -2.27 16.29 3.45
CA GLN A 153 -3.43 16.81 4.19
C GLN A 153 -4.30 15.70 4.81
N GLU A 154 -4.00 14.43 4.53
CA GLU A 154 -4.71 13.33 5.19
C GLU A 154 -4.46 13.40 6.70
N SER A 155 -5.54 13.31 7.46
CA SER A 155 -5.52 13.16 8.91
C SER A 155 -6.01 11.78 9.30
N GLU A 156 -5.58 11.31 10.46
CA GLU A 156 -6.18 10.10 11.02
C GLU A 156 -7.69 10.33 11.26
N PRO A 157 -8.52 9.32 10.96
CA PRO A 157 -9.95 9.42 11.25
C PRO A 157 -10.15 9.69 12.75
N ASP A 158 -10.93 10.70 13.07
CA ASP A 158 -11.39 10.89 14.45
C ASP A 158 -12.38 9.76 14.78
N TYR A 159 -11.89 8.75 15.49
CA TYR A 159 -12.72 7.62 15.87
C TYR A 159 -13.78 8.02 16.91
N SER A 160 -13.60 9.14 17.62
CA SER A 160 -14.58 9.63 18.59
C SER A 160 -15.81 10.26 17.92
N ASP A 161 -15.68 10.65 16.65
CA ASP A 161 -16.76 11.22 15.83
C ASP A 161 -17.59 10.16 15.08
N LYS A 162 -17.23 8.90 15.21
CA LYS A 162 -17.96 7.80 14.57
C LYS A 162 -19.00 7.20 15.49
N VAL A 163 -20.19 7.01 14.94
CA VAL A 163 -21.21 6.17 15.57
C VAL A 163 -20.69 4.73 15.65
N CYS A 164 -20.65 4.16 16.84
CA CYS A 164 -20.32 2.76 17.03
C CYS A 164 -21.50 1.90 16.55
N GLU A 165 -21.32 1.21 15.42
CA GLU A 165 -22.36 0.31 14.90
C GLU A 165 -22.72 -0.76 15.94
N GLY A 166 -24.03 -0.95 16.17
CA GLY A 166 -24.55 -1.94 17.13
C GLY A 166 -24.58 -1.50 18.59
N MET A 167 -24.07 -0.32 18.94
CA MET A 167 -24.25 0.27 20.26
C MET A 167 -25.60 0.97 20.40
N THR A 168 -26.21 0.79 21.57
CA THR A 168 -27.47 1.44 21.99
C THR A 168 -27.23 2.34 23.21
N LEU A 169 -28.22 3.14 23.60
CA LEU A 169 -28.12 3.95 24.80
C LEU A 169 -27.98 3.11 26.09
N ASP A 170 -28.43 1.86 26.06
CA ASP A 170 -28.36 0.93 27.19
C ASP A 170 -26.92 0.42 27.43
N ASP A 171 -26.07 0.49 26.40
CA ASP A 171 -24.65 0.13 26.50
C ASP A 171 -23.80 1.23 27.14
N LEU A 172 -24.36 2.43 27.34
CA LEU A 172 -23.66 3.56 27.91
C LEU A 172 -23.76 3.55 29.44
N ASP A 173 -22.63 3.88 30.11
CA ASP A 173 -22.62 4.06 31.56
C ASP A 173 -23.43 5.30 31.95
N GLN A 174 -24.58 5.08 32.55
CA GLN A 174 -25.49 6.15 32.96
C GLN A 174 -24.90 7.08 34.04
N ALA A 175 -24.01 6.57 34.90
CA ALA A 175 -23.31 7.38 35.89
C ALA A 175 -22.30 8.33 35.23
N ALA A 176 -21.59 7.82 34.18
CA ALA A 176 -20.68 8.65 33.39
C ALA A 176 -21.43 9.75 32.62
N ILE A 177 -22.61 9.44 32.04
CA ILE A 177 -23.46 10.41 31.33
C ILE A 177 -23.92 11.49 32.29
N THR A 178 -24.41 11.12 33.47
CA THR A 178 -24.85 12.07 34.50
C THR A 178 -23.72 13.01 34.92
N LYS A 179 -22.55 12.45 35.19
CA LYS A 179 -21.36 13.22 35.56
C LYS A 179 -20.91 14.17 34.44
N MET A 180 -20.98 13.71 33.18
CA MET A 180 -20.67 14.54 32.01
C MET A 180 -21.62 15.72 31.90
N LYS A 181 -22.94 15.52 32.07
CA LYS A 181 -23.94 16.58 32.04
C LYS A 181 -23.70 17.62 33.14
N GLN A 182 -23.40 17.19 34.37
CA GLN A 182 -23.07 18.08 35.51
C GLN A 182 -21.80 18.90 35.22
N ASN A 183 -20.74 18.25 34.73
CA ASN A 183 -19.50 18.93 34.40
C ASN A 183 -19.70 19.96 33.28
N TYR A 184 -20.48 19.63 32.24
CA TYR A 184 -20.79 20.55 31.14
C TYR A 184 -21.60 21.75 31.63
N ALA A 185 -22.69 21.51 32.43
CA ALA A 185 -23.55 22.54 32.99
C ALA A 185 -22.74 23.52 33.86
N SER A 186 -21.88 22.99 34.71
CA SER A 186 -21.00 23.80 35.57
C SER A 186 -19.98 24.61 34.77
N LYS A 187 -19.28 23.96 33.81
CA LYS A 187 -18.22 24.60 33.02
C LYS A 187 -18.73 25.75 32.15
N TRP A 188 -19.91 25.60 31.59
CA TRP A 188 -20.48 26.55 30.65
C TRP A 188 -21.60 27.42 31.25
N ASN A 189 -21.85 27.29 32.56
CA ASN A 189 -22.93 28.00 33.27
C ASN A 189 -24.29 27.78 32.60
N LYS A 190 -24.63 26.52 32.28
CA LYS A 190 -25.85 26.07 31.60
C LYS A 190 -26.58 25.01 32.44
N PRO A 191 -27.21 25.36 33.56
CA PRO A 191 -27.83 24.37 34.46
C PRO A 191 -28.95 23.55 33.79
N GLU A 192 -29.62 24.10 32.76
CA GLU A 192 -30.64 23.41 31.98
C GLU A 192 -30.11 22.14 31.31
N PHE A 193 -28.81 22.03 31.05
CA PHE A 193 -28.22 20.89 30.41
C PHE A 193 -28.26 19.59 31.23
N GLU A 194 -28.30 19.71 32.55
CA GLU A 194 -28.44 18.56 33.46
C GLU A 194 -29.78 17.83 33.28
N GLN A 195 -30.82 18.58 32.91
CA GLN A 195 -32.19 18.07 32.76
C GLN A 195 -32.54 17.59 31.36
N LEU A 196 -31.65 17.77 30.38
CA LEU A 196 -31.89 17.30 29.03
C LEU A 196 -31.97 15.76 28.99
N PRO A 197 -32.95 15.19 28.27
CA PRO A 197 -33.00 13.76 28.09
C PRO A 197 -31.71 13.28 27.40
N THR A 198 -31.27 12.09 27.73
CA THR A 198 -30.26 11.38 26.93
C THR A 198 -31.06 10.75 25.78
N LEU A 199 -30.86 11.26 24.56
CA LEU A 199 -31.67 10.94 23.37
C LEU A 199 -31.97 9.48 23.25
#